data_31ab8ac2a0cf005d4a1461d258d22386
#
_entry.id   31ab8ac2a0cf005d4a1461d258d22386
#
_cell.length_a   1.000
_cell.length_b   1.000
_cell.length_c   1.000
_cell.angle_alpha   90.00
_cell.angle_beta   90.00
_cell.angle_gamma   90.00
#
_symmetry.space_group_name_H-M   'P 1'
#
loop_
_entity.id
_entity.type
_entity.pdbx_description
1 polymer ?
#
loop_
_entity_poly.entity_id
_entity_poly.type
_entity_poly.pdbx_seq_one_letter_code
_entity_poly.pdbx_strand_id
1 'polypeptide(L)'
;MMEQISLFSKLIDTLYKAKEIQDIEYLETLEWITDIIENENRLKAKECEICPSNKKLEQHHVRGRKHGNECITVCQDCHNSLTDKQRLWDRSWLDPGSNNKDEFLIRGLIDVCELKYQKTGIEIFKLFSEKLTEGFSYE
;
A
#
# COMPACT_ATOMS: atom_id res chain seq x y z
N MET A 1 -15.75 -7.69 -11.77
CA MET A 1 -15.70 -6.23 -11.96
C MET A 1 -16.47 -5.47 -10.92
N MET A 2 -17.72 -5.80 -10.64
CA MET A 2 -18.52 -5.12 -9.63
C MET A 2 -17.98 -5.33 -8.22
N GLU A 3 -17.43 -6.51 -7.91
CA GLU A 3 -16.80 -6.80 -6.63
C GLU A 3 -15.55 -5.96 -6.41
N GLN A 4 -14.77 -5.76 -7.47
CA GLN A 4 -13.55 -4.96 -7.43
C GLN A 4 -13.87 -3.51 -7.11
N ILE A 5 -14.87 -2.93 -7.76
CA ILE A 5 -15.33 -1.57 -7.51
C ILE A 5 -15.84 -1.45 -6.08
N SER A 6 -16.56 -2.46 -5.59
CA SER A 6 -17.08 -2.49 -4.22
C SER A 6 -15.94 -2.50 -3.18
N LEU A 7 -14.87 -3.26 -3.45
CA LEU A 7 -13.73 -3.31 -2.53
C LEU A 7 -13.00 -1.98 -2.46
N PHE A 8 -12.74 -1.34 -3.61
CA PHE A 8 -12.13 -0.02 -3.65
C PHE A 8 -13.01 1.04 -2.99
N SER A 9 -14.33 0.98 -3.19
CA SER A 9 -15.26 1.89 -2.52
C SER A 9 -15.20 1.73 -1.00
N LYS A 10 -15.16 0.49 -0.51
CA LYS A 10 -15.03 0.22 0.93
C LYS A 10 -13.72 0.75 1.49
N LEU A 11 -12.63 0.57 0.75
CA LEU A 11 -11.32 1.06 1.16
C LEU A 11 -11.33 2.60 1.28
N ILE A 12 -11.80 3.27 0.26
CA ILE A 12 -11.87 4.73 0.23
C ILE A 12 -12.81 5.24 1.33
N ASP A 13 -13.99 4.62 1.49
CA ASP A 13 -14.92 4.99 2.55
C ASP A 13 -14.31 4.83 3.94
N THR A 14 -13.59 3.74 4.17
CA THR A 14 -12.90 3.50 5.45
C THR A 14 -11.90 4.60 5.74
N LEU A 15 -11.12 4.98 4.74
CA LEU A 15 -10.12 6.04 4.87
C LEU A 15 -10.77 7.40 5.10
N TYR A 16 -11.88 7.70 4.41
CA TYR A 16 -12.58 8.97 4.59
C TYR A 16 -13.37 9.05 5.91
N LYS A 17 -13.88 7.94 6.42
CA LYS A 17 -14.57 7.91 7.71
C LYS A 17 -13.61 8.12 8.89
N ALA A 18 -12.34 7.81 8.70
CA ALA A 18 -11.31 8.11 9.69
C ALA A 18 -10.98 9.61 9.74
N LYS A 19 -11.68 10.43 8.97
CA LYS A 19 -11.49 11.85 8.75
C LYS A 19 -11.85 12.75 9.94
N GLU A 20 -12.09 12.18 11.10
CA GLU A 20 -12.26 12.97 12.32
C GLU A 20 -10.98 13.71 12.70
N ILE A 21 -9.85 13.21 12.17
CA ILE A 21 -8.56 13.88 12.31
C ILE A 21 -8.35 14.70 11.04
N GLN A 22 -8.81 15.95 11.05
CA GLN A 22 -8.55 16.89 9.95
C GLN A 22 -7.11 17.37 10.05
N ASP A 23 -6.19 16.46 9.86
CA ASP A 23 -4.78 16.73 9.92
C ASP A 23 -4.26 16.75 8.48
N ILE A 24 -3.36 17.69 8.19
CA ILE A 24 -2.70 17.79 6.89
C ILE A 24 -1.98 16.49 6.58
N GLU A 25 -1.33 15.88 7.57
CA GLU A 25 -0.64 14.60 7.40
C GLU A 25 -1.60 13.50 6.96
N TYR A 26 -2.80 13.46 7.53
CA TYR A 26 -3.83 12.50 7.15
C TYR A 26 -4.22 12.67 5.68
N LEU A 27 -4.51 13.91 5.29
CA LEU A 27 -4.92 14.20 3.91
C LEU A 27 -3.81 13.90 2.90
N GLU A 28 -2.57 14.27 3.23
CA GLU A 28 -1.42 13.97 2.38
C GLU A 28 -1.20 12.47 2.23
N THR A 29 -1.35 11.72 3.31
CA THR A 29 -1.21 10.26 3.29
C THR A 29 -2.33 9.64 2.46
N LEU A 30 -3.56 10.13 2.61
CA LEU A 30 -4.71 9.67 1.82
C LEU A 30 -4.48 9.94 0.34
N GLU A 31 -3.97 11.10 -0.02
CA GLU A 31 -3.64 11.43 -1.41
C GLU A 31 -2.56 10.51 -1.97
N TRP A 32 -1.54 10.22 -1.17
CA TRP A 32 -0.46 9.31 -1.55
C TRP A 32 -0.98 7.91 -1.84
N ILE A 33 -1.80 7.37 -0.95
CA ILE A 33 -2.40 6.04 -1.13
C ILE A 33 -3.32 6.01 -2.35
N THR A 34 -4.15 7.04 -2.50
CA THR A 34 -5.07 7.16 -3.64
C THR A 34 -4.29 7.23 -4.96
N ASP A 35 -3.19 7.97 -4.98
CA ASP A 35 -2.33 8.07 -6.15
C ASP A 35 -1.73 6.70 -6.52
N ILE A 36 -1.30 5.92 -5.55
CA ILE A 36 -0.79 4.56 -5.78
C ILE A 36 -1.87 3.69 -6.43
N ILE A 37 -3.09 3.78 -5.94
CA ILE A 37 -4.19 2.93 -6.39
C ILE A 37 -4.70 3.33 -7.78
N GLU A 38 -4.84 4.63 -8.03
CA GLU A 38 -5.57 5.14 -9.21
C GLU A 38 -4.68 5.56 -10.37
N ASN A 39 -3.40 5.88 -10.12
CA ASN A 39 -2.54 6.43 -11.16
C ASN A 39 -1.55 5.40 -11.69
N GLU A 40 -1.90 4.74 -12.79
CA GLU A 40 -1.05 3.74 -13.43
C GLU A 40 0.22 4.34 -14.03
N ASN A 41 0.22 5.62 -14.35
CA ASN A 41 1.35 6.31 -14.96
C ASN A 41 2.10 7.17 -13.94
N ARG A 42 2.08 6.75 -12.71
CA ARG A 42 2.72 7.44 -11.61
C ARG A 42 4.21 7.62 -11.87
N LEU A 43 4.70 8.84 -11.71
CA LEU A 43 6.12 9.14 -11.91
C LEU A 43 6.95 8.51 -10.80
N LYS A 44 8.16 8.06 -11.18
CA LYS A 44 9.12 7.56 -10.20
C LYS A 44 9.59 8.69 -9.31
N ALA A 45 9.61 8.45 -8.01
CA ALA A 45 10.09 9.42 -7.05
C ALA A 45 11.63 9.51 -7.10
N LYS A 46 12.16 10.62 -6.61
CA LYS A 46 13.61 10.86 -6.58
C LYS A 46 14.26 10.35 -5.29
N GLU A 47 13.45 9.90 -4.35
CA GLU A 47 13.89 9.29 -3.10
C GLU A 47 12.91 8.19 -2.72
N CYS A 48 13.33 7.35 -1.76
CA CYS A 48 12.48 6.29 -1.25
C CYS A 48 11.20 6.87 -0.66
N GLU A 49 10.05 6.32 -1.04
CA GLU A 49 8.76 6.78 -0.52
C GLU A 49 8.48 6.27 0.89
N ILE A 50 9.31 5.38 1.41
CA ILE A 50 9.17 4.82 2.77
C ILE A 50 10.14 5.50 3.74
N CYS A 51 11.43 5.49 3.43
CA CYS A 51 12.45 6.20 4.21
C CYS A 51 13.10 7.26 3.31
N PRO A 52 13.66 8.35 3.85
CA PRO A 52 14.17 9.43 3.01
C PRO A 52 15.55 9.14 2.40
N SER A 53 15.76 7.93 1.90
CA SER A 53 17.00 7.55 1.23
C SER A 53 16.87 7.78 -0.28
N ASN A 54 17.95 8.18 -0.94
CA ASN A 54 17.98 8.29 -2.39
C ASN A 54 18.96 7.30 -3.04
N LYS A 55 19.40 6.31 -2.27
CA LYS A 55 20.40 5.34 -2.74
C LYS A 55 19.72 4.08 -3.27
N LYS A 56 20.16 3.62 -4.45
CA LYS A 56 19.71 2.36 -5.05
C LYS A 56 18.19 2.24 -5.10
N LEU A 57 17.55 3.22 -5.73
CA LEU A 57 16.09 3.23 -5.83
C LEU A 57 15.61 2.18 -6.83
N GLU A 58 14.55 1.48 -6.44
CA GLU A 58 13.92 0.42 -7.22
C GLU A 58 12.40 0.61 -7.20
N GLN A 59 11.72 0.00 -8.16
CA GLN A 59 10.24 0.02 -8.18
C GLN A 59 9.73 -1.24 -7.50
N HIS A 60 8.90 -1.05 -6.48
CA HIS A 60 8.26 -2.16 -5.78
C HIS A 60 6.81 -2.27 -6.24
N HIS A 61 6.42 -3.44 -6.73
CA HIS A 61 5.05 -3.76 -7.10
C HIS A 61 4.25 -4.06 -5.83
N VAL A 62 3.32 -3.16 -5.49
CA VAL A 62 2.62 -3.18 -4.20
C VAL A 62 1.88 -4.49 -3.95
N ARG A 63 1.22 -5.05 -4.97
CA ARG A 63 0.54 -6.34 -4.86
C ARG A 63 1.23 -7.46 -5.61
N GLY A 64 2.47 -7.26 -6.02
CA GLY A 64 3.23 -8.22 -6.80
C GLY A 64 3.06 -8.00 -8.30
N ARG A 65 4.16 -8.22 -9.03
CA ARG A 65 4.20 -7.99 -10.48
C ARG A 65 3.14 -8.80 -11.25
N LYS A 66 2.80 -9.99 -10.76
CA LYS A 66 1.84 -10.87 -11.41
C LYS A 66 0.39 -10.40 -11.29
N HIS A 67 0.11 -9.47 -10.38
CA HIS A 67 -1.26 -9.14 -10.00
C HIS A 67 -1.66 -7.70 -10.29
N GLY A 68 -0.72 -6.82 -10.61
CA GLY A 68 -1.04 -5.45 -10.92
C GLY A 68 0.20 -4.61 -11.18
N ASN A 69 -0.03 -3.37 -11.58
CA ASN A 69 1.01 -2.43 -11.99
C ASN A 69 1.30 -1.34 -10.95
N GLU A 70 0.58 -1.35 -9.83
CA GLU A 70 0.79 -0.34 -8.79
C GLU A 70 2.18 -0.46 -8.22
N CYS A 71 2.96 0.61 -8.32
CA CYS A 71 4.34 0.64 -7.87
C CYS A 71 4.61 1.85 -6.99
N ILE A 72 5.54 1.66 -6.06
CA ILE A 72 6.16 2.76 -5.31
C ILE A 72 7.66 2.71 -5.52
N THR A 73 8.31 3.85 -5.40
CA THR A 73 9.77 3.95 -5.46
C THR A 73 10.33 3.71 -4.07
N VAL A 74 11.23 2.75 -3.94
CA VAL A 74 11.82 2.39 -2.64
C VAL A 74 13.33 2.17 -2.79
N CYS A 75 14.07 2.38 -1.71
CA CYS A 75 15.46 1.97 -1.67
C CYS A 75 15.57 0.45 -1.57
N GLN A 76 16.75 -0.09 -1.84
CA GLN A 76 16.96 -1.53 -1.86
C GLN A 76 16.59 -2.18 -0.52
N ASP A 77 16.93 -1.56 0.61
CA ASP A 77 16.61 -2.11 1.94
C ASP A 77 15.10 -2.20 2.17
N CYS A 78 14.37 -1.14 1.82
CA CYS A 78 12.91 -1.15 1.94
C CYS A 78 12.28 -2.16 0.98
N HIS A 79 12.81 -2.27 -0.25
CA HIS A 79 12.34 -3.25 -1.22
C HIS A 79 12.51 -4.67 -0.69
N ASN A 80 13.67 -4.97 -0.12
CA ASN A 80 13.93 -6.30 0.45
C ASN A 80 12.98 -6.60 1.61
N SER A 81 12.73 -5.62 2.49
CA SER A 81 11.80 -5.79 3.61
C SER A 81 10.39 -6.09 3.12
N LEU A 82 9.92 -5.36 2.11
CA LEU A 82 8.58 -5.57 1.54
C LEU A 82 8.48 -6.91 0.81
N THR A 83 9.51 -7.30 0.09
CA THR A 83 9.55 -8.60 -0.59
C THR A 83 9.49 -9.74 0.41
N ASP A 84 10.21 -9.63 1.53
CA ASP A 84 10.18 -10.64 2.58
C ASP A 84 8.77 -10.78 3.18
N LYS A 85 8.06 -9.67 3.36
CA LYS A 85 6.67 -9.71 3.82
C LYS A 85 5.75 -10.38 2.79
N GLN A 86 5.92 -10.09 1.50
CA GLN A 86 5.12 -10.72 0.44
C GLN A 86 5.30 -12.24 0.41
N ARG A 87 6.47 -12.73 0.73
CA ARG A 87 6.74 -14.18 0.79
C ARG A 87 5.92 -14.89 1.87
N LEU A 88 5.40 -14.15 2.84
CA LEU A 88 4.56 -14.71 3.90
C LEU A 88 3.06 -14.66 3.55
N TRP A 89 2.72 -14.09 2.40
CA TRP A 89 1.32 -14.01 1.96
C TRP A 89 0.80 -15.40 1.59
N ASP A 90 -0.51 -15.52 1.48
CA ASP A 90 -1.18 -16.75 1.08
C ASP A 90 -0.62 -17.31 -0.23
N ARG A 91 -0.54 -18.63 -0.34
CA ARG A 91 0.02 -19.29 -1.52
C ARG A 91 -0.70 -18.95 -2.82
N SER A 92 -1.97 -18.54 -2.76
CA SER A 92 -2.70 -18.09 -3.93
C SER A 92 -2.04 -16.88 -4.59
N TRP A 93 -1.20 -16.14 -3.86
CA TRP A 93 -0.44 -15.02 -4.41
C TRP A 93 0.55 -15.48 -5.50
N LEU A 94 1.01 -16.72 -5.44
CA LEU A 94 1.94 -17.27 -6.43
C LEU A 94 1.23 -17.61 -7.76
N ASP A 95 -0.09 -17.67 -7.77
CA ASP A 95 -0.88 -17.99 -8.94
C ASP A 95 -1.26 -16.72 -9.72
N PRO A 96 -0.74 -16.52 -10.94
CA PRO A 96 -1.11 -15.34 -11.74
C PRO A 96 -2.60 -15.26 -12.07
N GLY A 97 -3.32 -16.38 -12.01
CA GLY A 97 -4.76 -16.44 -12.25
C GLY A 97 -5.62 -16.27 -11.01
N SER A 98 -5.03 -15.93 -9.87
CA SER A 98 -5.76 -15.77 -8.61
C SER A 98 -6.85 -14.71 -8.71
N ASN A 99 -7.99 -14.96 -8.08
CA ASN A 99 -9.09 -14.01 -7.97
C ASN A 99 -8.92 -13.03 -6.80
N ASN A 100 -7.84 -13.15 -6.04
CA ASN A 100 -7.60 -12.36 -4.83
C ASN A 100 -6.72 -11.13 -5.06
N LYS A 101 -6.69 -10.62 -6.30
CA LYS A 101 -5.77 -9.53 -6.68
C LYS A 101 -5.99 -8.24 -5.88
N ASP A 102 -7.24 -7.93 -5.56
CA ASP A 102 -7.55 -6.72 -4.79
C ASP A 102 -7.17 -6.88 -3.32
N GLU A 103 -7.31 -8.09 -2.77
CA GLU A 103 -6.83 -8.38 -1.42
C GLU A 103 -5.31 -8.21 -1.33
N PHE A 104 -4.59 -8.62 -2.38
CA PHE A 104 -3.14 -8.44 -2.43
C PHE A 104 -2.76 -6.96 -2.46
N LEU A 105 -3.54 -6.12 -3.13
CA LEU A 105 -3.31 -4.68 -3.12
C LEU A 105 -3.46 -4.10 -1.71
N ILE A 106 -4.54 -4.47 -1.02
CA ILE A 106 -4.78 -3.98 0.34
C ILE A 106 -3.68 -4.46 1.27
N ARG A 107 -3.32 -5.73 1.19
CA ARG A 107 -2.24 -6.29 2.01
C ARG A 107 -0.91 -5.59 1.74
N GLY A 108 -0.63 -5.32 0.46
CA GLY A 108 0.57 -4.59 0.07
C GLY A 108 0.61 -3.17 0.64
N LEU A 109 -0.53 -2.48 0.64
CA LEU A 109 -0.64 -1.15 1.24
C LEU A 109 -0.47 -1.19 2.76
N ILE A 110 -1.01 -2.21 3.42
CA ILE A 110 -0.81 -2.41 4.87
C ILE A 110 0.69 -2.57 5.16
N ASP A 111 1.36 -3.44 4.41
CA ASP A 111 2.80 -3.69 4.59
C ASP A 111 3.63 -2.41 4.37
N VAL A 112 3.28 -1.62 3.36
CA VAL A 112 3.95 -0.36 3.06
C VAL A 112 3.78 0.62 4.22
N CYS A 113 2.56 0.78 4.71
CA CYS A 113 2.28 1.70 5.83
C CYS A 113 2.97 1.25 7.11
N GLU A 114 2.96 -0.04 7.42
CA GLU A 114 3.63 -0.57 8.60
C GLU A 114 5.15 -0.33 8.54
N LEU A 115 5.75 -0.60 7.39
CA LEU A 115 7.18 -0.39 7.22
C LEU A 115 7.53 1.09 7.33
N LYS A 116 6.72 1.96 6.73
CA LYS A 116 6.94 3.41 6.80
C LYS A 116 6.85 3.90 8.25
N TYR A 117 5.91 3.38 9.02
CA TYR A 117 5.84 3.68 10.44
C TYR A 117 7.10 3.22 11.17
N GLN A 118 7.57 2.00 10.91
CA GLN A 118 8.78 1.46 11.51
C GLN A 118 10.01 2.31 11.20
N LYS A 119 10.10 2.80 9.97
CA LYS A 119 11.26 3.57 9.51
C LYS A 119 11.23 5.03 9.94
N THR A 120 10.05 5.63 10.07
CA THR A 120 9.91 7.08 10.32
C THR A 120 9.41 7.39 11.72
N GLY A 121 8.70 6.47 12.38
CA GLY A 121 8.04 6.73 13.66
C GLY A 121 6.85 7.65 13.57
N ILE A 122 6.40 7.98 12.36
CA ILE A 122 5.27 8.91 12.15
C ILE A 122 3.96 8.15 12.32
N GLU A 123 3.20 8.53 13.35
CA GLU A 123 2.00 7.82 13.82
C GLU A 123 0.90 7.66 12.76
N ILE A 124 0.80 8.59 11.82
CA ILE A 124 -0.25 8.54 10.78
C ILE A 124 -0.17 7.24 9.97
N PHE A 125 1.04 6.72 9.72
CA PHE A 125 1.20 5.49 8.95
C PHE A 125 0.74 4.26 9.72
N LYS A 126 0.89 4.27 11.05
CA LYS A 126 0.32 3.24 11.91
C LYS A 126 -1.21 3.29 11.87
N LEU A 127 -1.78 4.50 11.95
CA LEU A 127 -3.22 4.68 11.86
C LEU A 127 -3.76 4.12 10.54
N PHE A 128 -3.11 4.42 9.42
CA PHE A 128 -3.53 3.93 8.11
C PHE A 128 -3.44 2.40 8.03
N SER A 129 -2.36 1.80 8.54
CA SER A 129 -2.24 0.34 8.53
C SER A 129 -3.36 -0.32 9.35
N GLU A 130 -3.71 0.25 10.49
CA GLU A 130 -4.80 -0.25 11.33
C GLU A 130 -6.16 -0.12 10.64
N LYS A 131 -6.42 1.03 10.00
CA LYS A 131 -7.68 1.26 9.30
C LYS A 131 -7.83 0.36 8.08
N LEU A 132 -6.76 0.14 7.33
CA LEU A 132 -6.77 -0.79 6.21
C LEU A 132 -7.03 -2.22 6.68
N THR A 133 -6.40 -2.61 7.80
CA THR A 133 -6.60 -3.93 8.40
C THR A 133 -8.04 -4.11 8.86
N GLU A 134 -8.64 -3.11 9.50
CA GLU A 134 -10.04 -3.15 9.92
C GLU A 134 -10.98 -3.33 8.73
N GLY A 135 -10.76 -2.55 7.66
CA GLY A 135 -11.56 -2.64 6.45
C GLY A 135 -11.46 -4.00 5.78
N PHE A 136 -10.31 -4.66 5.91
CA PHE A 136 -10.05 -5.97 5.33
C PHE A 136 -10.64 -7.11 6.15
N SER A 137 -10.70 -6.97 7.47
CA SER A 137 -11.06 -8.06 8.37
C SER A 137 -12.56 -8.41 8.40
N TYR A 138 -13.38 -7.74 7.60
CA TYR A 138 -14.81 -8.05 7.49
C TYR A 138 -15.11 -9.15 6.49
N GLU A 139 -14.09 -9.69 5.92
CA GLU A 139 -14.23 -10.84 5.04
C GLU A 139 -14.24 -12.13 5.89
#